data_6527ac2891d7f94f6d33132bd7882ab5
#
_entry.id   6527ac2891d7f94f6d33132bd7882ab5
#
_cell.length_a   1.000
_cell.length_b   1.000
_cell.length_c   1.000
_cell.angle_alpha   90.00
_cell.angle_beta   90.00
_cell.angle_gamma   90.00
#
_symmetry.space_group_name_H-M   'P 1'
#
loop_
_entity.id
_entity.type
_entity.pdbx_description
1 polymer ?
#
loop_
_entity_poly.entity_id
_entity_poly.type
_entity_poly.pdbx_seq_one_letter_code
_entity_poly.pdbx_strand_id
1 'polypeptide(L)'
;MSAIKSYLEQITEKINENEIIAFDNHPAAYKIIDQLFYNGIKISVISYSTDIIKYVAKYTNFNIILSNGVVSSEYHIIVGTDVAQTFSKYRISRYFAAMPYMADNSLYQTIPEVAEIQIALKQSADQFLVINRPEFLNTRLAHDFIHIGDF
;
A
#
# COMPACT_ATOMS: atom_id res chain seq x y z
N MET A 1 -8.46 3.02 26.26
CA MET A 1 -8.31 2.56 24.88
C MET A 1 -7.53 3.60 24.10
N SER A 2 -6.57 3.18 23.30
CA SER A 2 -5.77 4.13 22.54
C SER A 2 -6.55 4.69 21.35
N ALA A 3 -6.23 5.93 20.96
CA ALA A 3 -6.79 6.55 19.76
C ALA A 3 -6.49 5.74 18.49
N ILE A 4 -5.36 5.04 18.46
CA ILE A 4 -4.95 4.18 17.34
C ILE A 4 -5.93 3.02 17.16
N LYS A 5 -6.34 2.37 18.23
CA LYS A 5 -7.29 1.25 18.16
C LYS A 5 -8.64 1.72 17.64
N SER A 6 -9.13 2.87 18.12
CA SER A 6 -10.38 3.44 17.63
C SER A 6 -10.30 3.81 16.15
N TYR A 7 -9.17 4.36 15.70
CA TYR A 7 -8.94 4.70 14.31
C TYR A 7 -8.94 3.46 13.42
N LEU A 8 -8.22 2.40 13.84
CA LEU A 8 -8.19 1.13 13.11
C LEU A 8 -9.59 0.51 13.00
N GLU A 9 -10.36 0.53 14.09
CA GLU A 9 -11.72 0.03 14.07
C GLU A 9 -12.59 0.79 13.07
N GLN A 10 -12.46 2.11 13.00
CA GLN A 10 -13.19 2.93 12.05
C GLN A 10 -12.81 2.63 10.60
N ILE A 11 -11.52 2.46 10.32
CA ILE A 11 -11.03 2.13 8.98
C ILE A 11 -11.55 0.77 8.53
N THR A 12 -11.51 -0.23 9.41
CA THR A 12 -11.85 -1.61 9.06
C THR A 12 -13.34 -1.89 9.11
N GLU A 13 -14.12 -1.08 9.81
CA GLU A 13 -15.56 -1.30 10.03
C GLU A 13 -16.35 -1.35 8.72
N LYS A 14 -15.94 -0.60 7.72
CA LYS A 14 -16.64 -0.49 6.45
C LYS A 14 -16.07 -1.41 5.36
N ILE A 15 -15.12 -2.24 5.69
CA ILE A 15 -14.53 -3.19 4.74
C ILE A 15 -15.38 -4.45 4.73
N ASN A 16 -15.78 -4.87 3.54
CA ASN A 16 -16.60 -6.07 3.34
C ASN A 16 -15.76 -7.21 2.79
N GLU A 17 -16.28 -8.44 2.90
CA GLU A 17 -15.64 -9.61 2.32
C GLU A 17 -15.45 -9.44 0.82
N ASN A 18 -14.38 -10.08 0.30
CA ASN A 18 -14.03 -10.12 -1.12
C ASN A 18 -13.56 -8.78 -1.71
N GLU A 19 -13.38 -7.75 -0.90
CA GLU A 19 -12.73 -6.54 -1.38
C GLU A 19 -11.26 -6.82 -1.72
N ILE A 20 -10.76 -6.09 -2.70
CA ILE A 20 -9.34 -6.11 -3.07
C ILE A 20 -8.69 -4.89 -2.43
N ILE A 21 -7.72 -5.12 -1.56
CA ILE A 21 -7.06 -4.06 -0.79
C ILE A 21 -5.56 -4.13 -1.02
N ALA A 22 -4.97 -2.99 -1.36
CA ALA A 22 -3.53 -2.87 -1.55
C ALA A 22 -2.86 -2.33 -0.30
N PHE A 23 -1.67 -2.86 0.01
CA PHE A 23 -0.87 -2.43 1.15
C PHE A 23 0.57 -2.18 0.76
N ASP A 24 1.08 -1.02 1.15
CA ASP A 24 2.52 -0.80 1.24
C ASP A 24 3.04 -1.35 2.57
N ASN A 25 4.35 -1.57 2.65
CA ASN A 25 4.98 -2.08 3.86
C ASN A 25 5.15 -0.97 4.89
N HIS A 26 4.38 -1.06 5.97
CA HIS A 26 4.45 -0.15 7.11
C HIS A 26 3.85 -0.87 8.32
N PRO A 27 4.33 -0.62 9.54
CA PRO A 27 3.76 -1.26 10.74
C PRO A 27 2.24 -1.14 10.86
N ALA A 28 1.66 -0.02 10.46
CA ALA A 28 0.21 0.15 10.48
C ALA A 28 -0.53 -0.82 9.56
N ALA A 29 0.09 -1.21 8.44
CA ALA A 29 -0.51 -2.18 7.51
C ALA A 29 -0.77 -3.52 8.18
N TYR A 30 0.20 -4.00 8.95
CA TYR A 30 0.06 -5.29 9.67
C TYR A 30 -1.07 -5.25 10.70
N LYS A 31 -1.25 -4.11 11.36
CA LYS A 31 -2.34 -3.93 12.32
C LYS A 31 -3.72 -3.97 11.64
N ILE A 32 -3.82 -3.35 10.47
CA ILE A 32 -5.06 -3.38 9.68
C ILE A 32 -5.36 -4.81 9.23
N ILE A 33 -4.35 -5.52 8.73
CA ILE A 33 -4.47 -6.91 8.29
C ILE A 33 -4.95 -7.79 9.46
N ASP A 34 -4.33 -7.65 10.63
CA ASP A 34 -4.69 -8.40 11.82
C ASP A 34 -6.14 -8.12 12.23
N GLN A 35 -6.54 -6.86 12.22
CA GLN A 35 -7.90 -6.46 12.60
C GLN A 35 -8.94 -7.09 11.69
N LEU A 36 -8.71 -7.09 10.38
CA LEU A 36 -9.61 -7.71 9.41
C LEU A 36 -9.69 -9.22 9.62
N PHE A 37 -8.57 -9.86 9.86
CA PHE A 37 -8.53 -11.29 10.10
C PHE A 37 -9.29 -11.67 11.39
N TYR A 38 -9.05 -10.93 12.48
CA TYR A 38 -9.76 -11.15 13.74
C TYR A 38 -11.26 -10.90 13.63
N ASN A 39 -11.66 -9.96 12.78
CA ASN A 39 -13.07 -9.70 12.54
C ASN A 39 -13.74 -10.72 11.61
N GLY A 40 -12.99 -11.69 11.10
CA GLY A 40 -13.50 -12.73 10.21
C GLY A 40 -13.81 -12.23 8.81
N ILE A 41 -13.21 -11.11 8.40
CA ILE A 41 -13.44 -10.51 7.07
C ILE A 41 -12.33 -10.97 6.14
N LYS A 42 -12.69 -11.82 5.17
CA LYS A 42 -11.74 -12.34 4.20
C LYS A 42 -11.68 -11.43 2.98
N ILE A 43 -10.49 -10.89 2.72
CA ILE A 43 -10.21 -10.02 1.59
C ILE A 43 -9.18 -10.65 0.65
N SER A 44 -8.96 -10.00 -0.49
CA SER A 44 -7.80 -10.26 -1.35
C SER A 44 -6.81 -9.13 -1.20
N VAL A 45 -5.55 -9.47 -1.01
CA VAL A 45 -4.47 -8.49 -0.81
C VAL A 45 -3.65 -8.37 -2.09
N ILE A 46 -3.41 -7.13 -2.52
CA ILE A 46 -2.42 -6.81 -3.54
C ILE A 46 -1.25 -6.14 -2.83
N SER A 47 -0.04 -6.64 -3.06
CA SER A 47 1.16 -5.95 -2.61
C SER A 47 2.36 -6.33 -3.47
N TYR A 48 3.28 -5.39 -3.62
CA TYR A 48 4.59 -5.62 -4.20
C TYR A 48 5.66 -5.84 -3.12
N SER A 49 5.29 -5.74 -1.84
CA SER A 49 6.19 -5.95 -0.71
C SER A 49 6.27 -7.44 -0.38
N THR A 50 7.48 -8.01 -0.42
CA THR A 50 7.68 -9.41 -0.03
C THR A 50 7.38 -9.64 1.46
N ASP A 51 7.59 -8.61 2.29
CA ASP A 51 7.30 -8.71 3.73
C ASP A 51 5.78 -8.79 3.99
N ILE A 52 4.99 -7.97 3.31
CA ILE A 52 3.52 -8.04 3.38
C ILE A 52 3.02 -9.39 2.86
N ILE A 53 3.52 -9.83 1.71
CA ILE A 53 3.13 -11.09 1.09
C ILE A 53 3.38 -12.26 2.05
N LYS A 54 4.57 -12.30 2.64
CA LYS A 54 4.95 -13.35 3.59
C LYS A 54 4.04 -13.34 4.82
N TYR A 55 3.78 -12.15 5.36
CA TYR A 55 2.95 -12.00 6.55
C TYR A 55 1.51 -12.48 6.30
N VAL A 56 0.93 -12.04 5.21
CA VAL A 56 -0.45 -12.42 4.84
C VAL A 56 -0.54 -13.93 4.61
N ALA A 57 0.42 -14.51 3.91
CA ALA A 57 0.44 -15.95 3.64
C ALA A 57 0.58 -16.77 4.91
N LYS A 58 1.34 -16.28 5.89
CA LYS A 58 1.62 -17.03 7.11
C LYS A 58 0.52 -16.89 8.16
N TYR A 59 -0.07 -15.71 8.31
CA TYR A 59 -0.91 -15.39 9.45
C TYR A 59 -2.39 -15.19 9.12
N THR A 60 -2.77 -15.26 7.85
CA THR A 60 -4.18 -15.10 7.45
C THR A 60 -4.61 -16.18 6.45
N ASN A 61 -5.91 -16.17 6.14
CA ASN A 61 -6.49 -16.99 5.07
C ASN A 61 -6.81 -16.16 3.82
N PHE A 62 -6.27 -14.95 3.72
CA PHE A 62 -6.56 -14.06 2.60
C PHE A 62 -5.93 -14.56 1.31
N ASN A 63 -6.57 -14.26 0.18
CA ASN A 63 -5.96 -14.46 -1.12
C ASN A 63 -4.93 -13.36 -1.36
N ILE A 64 -3.88 -13.69 -2.11
CA ILE A 64 -2.82 -12.74 -2.45
C ILE A 64 -2.72 -12.66 -3.95
N ILE A 65 -2.82 -11.45 -4.47
CA ILE A 65 -2.69 -11.16 -5.89
C ILE A 65 -1.26 -10.67 -6.13
N LEU A 66 -0.54 -11.40 -6.97
CA LEU A 66 0.85 -11.10 -7.31
C LEU A 66 0.99 -10.77 -8.79
N SER A 67 2.11 -10.19 -9.13
CA SER A 67 2.55 -9.99 -10.50
C SER A 67 3.87 -10.72 -10.74
N ASN A 68 4.11 -11.07 -11.98
CA ASN A 68 5.43 -11.51 -12.41
C ASN A 68 6.44 -10.38 -12.21
N GLY A 69 7.63 -10.75 -11.81
CA GLY A 69 8.68 -9.76 -11.62
C GLY A 69 9.91 -10.39 -10.99
N VAL A 70 10.84 -9.55 -10.64
CA VAL A 70 12.10 -9.93 -9.98
C VAL A 70 12.07 -9.37 -8.56
N VAL A 71 12.47 -10.18 -7.60
CA VAL A 71 12.58 -9.72 -6.21
C VAL A 71 13.84 -8.92 -6.04
N SER A 72 13.70 -7.67 -5.59
CA SER A 72 14.80 -6.85 -5.13
C SER A 72 15.05 -7.18 -3.66
N SER A 73 16.18 -7.79 -3.35
CA SER A 73 16.54 -8.10 -1.97
C SER A 73 16.93 -6.87 -1.18
N GLU A 74 17.33 -5.80 -1.86
CA GLU A 74 17.66 -4.52 -1.20
C GLU A 74 16.43 -3.87 -0.59
N TYR A 75 15.30 -3.86 -1.31
CA TYR A 75 14.08 -3.18 -0.88
C TYR A 75 12.97 -4.12 -0.43
N HIS A 76 13.15 -5.43 -0.53
CA HIS A 76 12.12 -6.45 -0.26
C HIS A 76 10.85 -6.20 -1.07
N ILE A 77 11.03 -5.94 -2.37
CA ILE A 77 9.91 -5.68 -3.28
C ILE A 77 10.05 -6.48 -4.56
N ILE A 78 8.91 -6.65 -5.24
CA ILE A 78 8.87 -7.23 -6.58
C ILE A 78 8.88 -6.08 -7.58
N VAL A 79 9.85 -6.10 -8.49
CA VAL A 79 10.02 -5.07 -9.51
C VAL A 79 9.95 -5.66 -10.90
N GLY A 80 9.65 -4.82 -11.89
CA GLY A 80 9.57 -5.19 -13.30
C GLY A 80 8.47 -4.40 -13.99
N THR A 81 8.55 -4.32 -15.31
CA THR A 81 7.58 -3.55 -16.10
C THR A 81 6.16 -4.09 -15.99
N ASP A 82 6.02 -5.39 -15.70
CA ASP A 82 4.71 -6.03 -15.63
C ASP A 82 3.97 -5.77 -14.32
N VAL A 83 4.65 -5.31 -13.28
CA VAL A 83 4.05 -5.17 -11.95
C VAL A 83 2.96 -4.10 -11.96
N ALA A 84 3.29 -2.89 -12.37
CA ALA A 84 2.32 -1.80 -12.46
C ALA A 84 1.18 -2.13 -13.44
N GLN A 85 1.51 -2.73 -14.59
CA GLN A 85 0.51 -3.13 -15.58
C GLN A 85 -0.46 -4.15 -15.02
N THR A 86 0.04 -5.15 -14.31
CA THR A 86 -0.80 -6.19 -13.70
C THR A 86 -1.75 -5.58 -12.68
N PHE A 87 -1.24 -4.74 -11.79
CA PHE A 87 -2.04 -4.13 -10.74
C PHE A 87 -3.09 -3.17 -11.31
N SER A 88 -2.80 -2.52 -12.44
CA SER A 88 -3.73 -1.63 -13.12
C SER A 88 -4.96 -2.34 -13.68
N LYS A 89 -4.94 -3.65 -13.79
CA LYS A 89 -6.08 -4.46 -14.28
C LYS A 89 -7.14 -4.69 -13.20
N TYR A 90 -6.82 -4.42 -11.95
CA TYR A 90 -7.72 -4.67 -10.84
C TYR A 90 -8.37 -3.38 -10.39
N ARG A 91 -9.63 -3.46 -10.01
CA ARG A 91 -10.29 -2.41 -9.25
C ARG A 91 -10.01 -2.66 -7.78
N ILE A 92 -9.25 -1.76 -7.18
CA ILE A 92 -8.83 -1.85 -5.79
C ILE A 92 -9.78 -0.98 -4.97
N SER A 93 -10.40 -1.55 -3.94
CA SER A 93 -11.32 -0.76 -3.12
C SER A 93 -10.58 0.26 -2.28
N ARG A 94 -9.45 -0.15 -1.70
CA ARG A 94 -8.62 0.73 -0.86
C ARG A 94 -7.15 0.44 -1.06
N TYR A 95 -6.37 1.51 -1.09
CA TYR A 95 -4.92 1.41 -1.09
C TYR A 95 -4.39 2.10 0.17
N PHE A 96 -3.85 1.31 1.08
CA PHE A 96 -3.16 1.79 2.28
C PHE A 96 -1.69 1.98 1.95
N ALA A 97 -1.29 3.22 1.75
CA ALA A 97 0.00 3.58 1.20
C ALA A 97 0.94 4.11 2.26
N ALA A 98 2.23 3.79 2.11
CA ALA A 98 3.31 4.41 2.86
C ALA A 98 4.12 5.28 1.91
N MET A 99 4.07 6.58 2.12
CA MET A 99 4.73 7.57 1.25
C MET A 99 5.92 8.19 1.98
N PRO A 100 7.11 8.20 1.34
CA PRO A 100 8.32 8.69 2.03
C PRO A 100 8.35 10.21 2.17
N TYR A 101 7.83 10.95 1.20
CA TYR A 101 7.98 12.40 1.16
C TYR A 101 6.70 13.11 0.75
N MET A 102 6.52 14.32 1.29
CA MET A 102 5.47 15.23 0.85
C MET A 102 6.01 16.66 0.73
N ALA A 103 5.44 17.42 -0.19
CA ALA A 103 5.67 18.86 -0.31
C ALA A 103 4.33 19.49 -0.66
N ASP A 104 3.94 20.52 0.08
CA ASP A 104 2.59 21.08 0.01
C ASP A 104 1.55 19.96 0.17
N ASN A 105 0.70 19.73 -0.81
CA ASN A 105 -0.32 18.69 -0.77
C ASN A 105 0.02 17.50 -1.67
N SER A 106 1.26 17.42 -2.14
CA SER A 106 1.71 16.39 -3.08
C SER A 106 2.64 15.37 -2.42
N LEU A 107 2.58 14.14 -2.90
CA LEU A 107 3.37 13.01 -2.41
C LEU A 107 4.43 12.64 -3.41
N TYR A 108 5.61 12.29 -2.92
CA TYR A 108 6.79 11.99 -3.75
C TYR A 108 7.51 10.73 -3.31
N GLN A 109 8.14 10.09 -4.29
CA GLN A 109 8.97 8.91 -4.13
C GLN A 109 10.27 9.10 -4.91
N THR A 110 11.37 8.57 -4.39
CA THR A 110 12.69 8.69 -5.07
C THR A 110 13.15 7.41 -5.75
N ILE A 111 12.48 6.31 -5.50
CA ILE A 111 12.81 5.02 -6.11
C ILE A 111 11.88 4.81 -7.32
N PRO A 112 12.40 4.89 -8.58
CA PRO A 112 11.53 4.87 -9.76
C PRO A 112 10.66 3.61 -9.87
N GLU A 113 11.20 2.44 -9.53
CA GLU A 113 10.47 1.18 -9.58
C GLU A 113 9.30 1.17 -8.61
N VAL A 114 9.49 1.74 -7.43
CA VAL A 114 8.42 1.86 -6.42
C VAL A 114 7.40 2.91 -6.86
N ALA A 115 7.87 4.04 -7.36
CA ALA A 115 7.01 5.13 -7.80
C ALA A 115 6.01 4.68 -8.86
N GLU A 116 6.47 3.92 -9.85
CA GLU A 116 5.63 3.41 -10.92
C GLU A 116 4.50 2.53 -10.37
N ILE A 117 4.82 1.66 -9.43
CA ILE A 117 3.85 0.77 -8.80
C ILE A 117 2.86 1.56 -7.94
N GLN A 118 3.35 2.51 -7.14
CA GLN A 118 2.49 3.32 -6.26
C GLN A 118 1.52 4.19 -7.06
N ILE A 119 1.96 4.75 -8.17
CA ILE A 119 1.10 5.51 -9.09
C ILE A 119 -0.01 4.60 -9.63
N ALA A 120 0.34 3.40 -10.09
CA ALA A 120 -0.63 2.45 -10.63
C ALA A 120 -1.66 2.02 -9.57
N LEU A 121 -1.22 1.73 -8.36
CA LEU A 121 -2.10 1.35 -7.25
C LEU A 121 -3.06 2.50 -6.90
N LYS A 122 -2.53 3.72 -6.80
CA LYS A 122 -3.36 4.89 -6.49
C LYS A 122 -4.43 5.13 -7.55
N GLN A 123 -4.06 5.02 -8.82
CA GLN A 123 -5.00 5.20 -9.93
C GLN A 123 -6.09 4.12 -9.97
N SER A 124 -5.77 2.93 -9.51
CA SER A 124 -6.70 1.79 -9.52
C SER A 124 -7.59 1.72 -8.29
N ALA A 125 -7.33 2.53 -7.28
CA ALA A 125 -8.01 2.47 -6.00
C ALA A 125 -9.19 3.44 -5.93
N ASP A 126 -10.30 2.96 -5.37
CA ASP A 126 -11.47 3.82 -5.08
C ASP A 126 -11.15 4.78 -3.94
N GLN A 127 -10.41 4.32 -2.93
CA GLN A 127 -9.95 5.14 -1.82
C GLN A 127 -8.44 4.99 -1.65
N PHE A 128 -7.79 6.11 -1.40
CA PHE A 128 -6.36 6.20 -1.18
C PHE A 128 -6.09 6.77 0.21
N LEU A 129 -5.41 6.00 1.06
CA LEU A 129 -5.15 6.38 2.45
C LEU A 129 -3.67 6.23 2.75
N VAL A 130 -3.04 7.32 3.17
CA VAL A 130 -1.64 7.31 3.59
C VAL A 130 -1.60 6.93 5.07
N ILE A 131 -0.93 5.83 5.38
CA ILE A 131 -0.93 5.25 6.74
C ILE A 131 0.32 5.59 7.55
N ASN A 132 1.24 6.31 6.96
CA ASN A 132 2.42 6.82 7.64
C ASN A 132 2.40 8.36 7.66
N ARG A 133 3.39 8.94 8.32
CA ARG A 133 3.62 10.39 8.27
C ARG A 133 4.82 10.64 7.33
N PRO A 134 4.57 11.10 6.08
CA PRO A 134 5.68 11.40 5.17
C PRO A 134 6.56 12.51 5.71
N GLU A 135 7.84 12.50 5.33
CA GLU A 135 8.75 13.58 5.62
C GLU A 135 8.34 14.83 4.82
N PHE A 136 8.07 15.93 5.50
CA PHE A 136 7.69 17.17 4.85
C PHE A 136 8.91 17.92 4.33
N LEU A 137 8.89 18.24 3.03
CA LEU A 137 9.97 18.96 2.37
C LEU A 137 9.51 20.39 2.08
N ASN A 138 10.22 21.35 2.65
CA ASN A 138 9.90 22.78 2.47
C ASN A 138 10.90 23.50 1.58
N THR A 139 11.76 22.75 0.89
CA THR A 139 12.76 23.28 -0.03
C THR A 139 12.42 22.87 -1.46
N ARG A 140 13.11 23.49 -2.44
CA ARG A 140 12.96 23.09 -3.82
C ARG A 140 13.33 21.63 -4.00
N LEU A 141 12.43 20.84 -4.59
CA LEU A 141 12.65 19.42 -4.82
C LEU A 141 13.71 19.19 -5.90
N ALA A 142 14.56 18.20 -5.68
CA ALA A 142 15.46 17.71 -6.70
C ALA A 142 14.68 16.96 -7.79
N HIS A 143 15.27 16.85 -8.98
CA HIS A 143 14.60 16.22 -10.13
C HIS A 143 14.35 14.72 -9.97
N ASP A 144 15.01 14.06 -9.02
CA ASP A 144 14.81 12.65 -8.72
C ASP A 144 13.59 12.38 -7.82
N PHE A 145 12.92 13.43 -7.34
CA PHE A 145 11.65 13.29 -6.61
C PHE A 145 10.51 13.12 -7.61
N ILE A 146 9.93 11.92 -7.63
CA ILE A 146 8.88 11.55 -8.57
C ILE A 146 7.53 11.80 -7.93
N HIS A 147 6.69 12.58 -8.60
CA HIS A 147 5.34 12.90 -8.12
C HIS A 147 4.44 11.68 -8.21
N ILE A 148 3.88 11.27 -7.09
CA ILE A 148 2.96 10.13 -7.00
C ILE A 148 1.52 10.58 -7.18
N GLY A 149 1.17 11.70 -6.58
CA GLY A 149 -0.17 12.26 -6.59
C GLY A 149 -0.37 13.17 -5.40
N ASP A 150 -1.59 13.63 -5.24
CA ASP A 150 -1.97 14.49 -4.13
C ASP A 150 -2.72 13.70 -3.07
N PHE A 151 -2.74 14.24 -1.87
CA PHE A 151 -3.56 13.69 -0.80
C PHE A 151 -5.03 13.62 -1.18
#